data_b46ebda8e25a05c69deb11e4a55675eb
#
_entry.id   b46ebda8e25a05c69deb11e4a55675eb
#
_cell.length_a   1.000
_cell.length_b   1.000
_cell.length_c   1.000
_cell.angle_alpha   90.00
_cell.angle_beta   90.00
_cell.angle_gamma   90.00
#
_symmetry.space_group_name_H-M   'P 1'
#
loop_
_entity.id
_entity.type
_entity.pdbx_description
1 polymer ?
#
loop_
_entity_poly.entity_id
_entity_poly.type
_entity_poly.pdbx_seq_one_letter_code
_entity_poly.pdbx_strand_id
1 'polypeptide(L)'
;MFTIQEIASKINGKIVGNAQHKISFPAKIEDAQSDQISFLANEKYISFLQNTKAGCIVISQSIFNKINTGTLNFIVVEDAYASFTNLLNFYNKDTQISAQNPSYKVGQNTVIYPNVYIGNNVSIGDNCIIYPNVSIYKDCVIGNNCIIHSGVVIGADGFGFAPQKDGSFHKIPQLGNVIIEDDCEIGANTCIDRATMGSTIIRKGVKLDNLIQVAHNVEIGEHTVIAAQTGISGSVKIGHHNMIGGQVGFVGHISIAPFTKINAQSAIASNIKKEGLILCGSPAIDMKQYFKSSIIFKSLPEMERRLREVENKINTQKDNK
;
A
#
# COMPACT_ATOMS: atom_id res chain seq x y z
N MET A 1 -1.40 -25.74 8.98
CA MET A 1 -2.60 -25.73 8.09
C MET A 1 -3.83 -25.98 8.93
N PHE A 2 -4.89 -25.19 8.72
CA PHE A 2 -6.17 -25.31 9.43
C PHE A 2 -7.27 -25.63 8.42
N THR A 3 -8.30 -26.34 8.85
CA THR A 3 -9.52 -26.55 8.05
C THR A 3 -10.37 -25.27 8.04
N ILE A 4 -11.20 -25.10 7.01
CA ILE A 4 -12.18 -23.99 6.98
C ILE A 4 -13.09 -24.04 8.21
N GLN A 5 -13.44 -25.26 8.71
CA GLN A 5 -14.23 -25.44 9.93
C GLN A 5 -13.53 -24.85 11.17
N GLU A 6 -12.24 -25.10 11.35
CA GLU A 6 -11.46 -24.58 12.48
C GLU A 6 -11.36 -23.03 12.41
N ILE A 7 -11.13 -22.50 11.21
CA ILE A 7 -11.07 -21.04 10.99
C ILE A 7 -12.44 -20.41 11.27
N ALA A 8 -13.50 -20.94 10.69
CA ALA A 8 -14.88 -20.43 10.88
C ALA A 8 -15.27 -20.37 12.36
N SER A 9 -14.90 -21.40 13.12
CA SER A 9 -15.16 -21.43 14.57
C SER A 9 -14.41 -20.31 15.33
N LYS A 10 -13.24 -19.88 14.84
CA LYS A 10 -12.45 -18.80 15.46
C LYS A 10 -13.00 -17.40 15.20
N ILE A 11 -13.66 -17.22 14.06
CA ILE A 11 -14.19 -15.91 13.64
C ILE A 11 -15.72 -15.87 13.66
N ASN A 12 -16.38 -16.87 14.27
CA ASN A 12 -17.84 -17.00 14.39
C ASN A 12 -18.56 -16.86 13.03
N GLY A 13 -18.03 -17.51 11.99
CA GLY A 13 -18.55 -17.42 10.64
C GLY A 13 -19.34 -18.66 10.21
N LYS A 14 -20.32 -18.47 9.31
CA LYS A 14 -21.10 -19.54 8.68
C LYS A 14 -20.39 -20.03 7.42
N ILE A 15 -20.16 -21.34 7.31
CA ILE A 15 -19.49 -21.95 6.16
C ILE A 15 -20.48 -22.16 5.02
N VAL A 16 -20.02 -21.83 3.80
CA VAL A 16 -20.65 -22.21 2.54
C VAL A 16 -19.58 -22.89 1.69
N GLY A 17 -19.75 -24.17 1.38
CA GLY A 17 -18.78 -24.99 0.64
C GLY A 17 -18.14 -26.10 1.49
N ASN A 18 -16.90 -26.48 1.17
CA ASN A 18 -16.20 -27.62 1.78
C ASN A 18 -15.53 -27.22 3.11
N ALA A 19 -16.16 -27.57 4.24
CA ALA A 19 -15.64 -27.30 5.58
C ALA A 19 -14.27 -27.94 5.90
N GLN A 20 -13.92 -29.04 5.23
CA GLN A 20 -12.69 -29.81 5.46
C GLN A 20 -11.51 -29.34 4.58
N HIS A 21 -11.74 -28.38 3.69
CA HIS A 21 -10.67 -27.82 2.88
C HIS A 21 -9.60 -27.18 3.78
N LYS A 22 -8.32 -27.46 3.47
CA LYS A 22 -7.18 -27.04 4.28
C LYS A 22 -6.61 -25.72 3.79
N ILE A 23 -6.39 -24.79 4.72
CA ILE A 23 -5.85 -23.46 4.49
C ILE A 23 -4.48 -23.34 5.17
N SER A 24 -3.49 -22.86 4.42
CA SER A 24 -2.13 -22.63 4.89
C SER A 24 -1.95 -21.22 5.48
N PHE A 25 -2.32 -20.17 4.74
CA PHE A 25 -2.01 -18.79 5.09
C PHE A 25 -2.99 -17.79 4.46
N PRO A 26 -3.15 -16.59 5.04
CA PRO A 26 -3.90 -15.49 4.42
C PRO A 26 -3.16 -14.86 3.24
N ALA A 27 -3.90 -14.52 2.16
CA ALA A 27 -3.36 -13.88 0.97
C ALA A 27 -4.32 -12.85 0.39
N LYS A 28 -3.81 -11.96 -0.47
CA LYS A 28 -4.66 -11.02 -1.23
C LYS A 28 -5.57 -11.80 -2.18
N ILE A 29 -6.77 -11.28 -2.43
CA ILE A 29 -7.78 -11.98 -3.24
C ILE A 29 -7.32 -12.22 -4.69
N GLU A 30 -6.55 -11.30 -5.24
CA GLU A 30 -6.00 -11.40 -6.60
C GLU A 30 -4.85 -12.40 -6.74
N ASP A 31 -4.10 -12.66 -5.65
CA ASP A 31 -2.88 -13.48 -5.65
C ASP A 31 -3.08 -14.85 -5.00
N ALA A 32 -4.18 -15.03 -4.27
CA ALA A 32 -4.44 -16.21 -3.45
C ALA A 32 -4.47 -17.51 -4.25
N GLN A 33 -3.87 -18.55 -3.69
CA GLN A 33 -3.87 -19.92 -4.23
C GLN A 33 -4.93 -20.79 -3.51
N SER A 34 -5.14 -22.01 -4.02
CA SER A 34 -6.19 -22.92 -3.54
C SER A 34 -6.07 -23.34 -2.07
N ASP A 35 -4.89 -23.23 -1.48
CA ASP A 35 -4.64 -23.50 -0.06
C ASP A 35 -4.59 -22.22 0.78
N GLN A 36 -5.02 -21.07 0.25
CA GLN A 36 -4.97 -19.79 0.95
C GLN A 36 -6.36 -19.19 1.17
N ILE A 37 -6.49 -18.40 2.23
CA ILE A 37 -7.72 -17.68 2.58
C ILE A 37 -7.56 -16.19 2.29
N SER A 38 -8.61 -15.59 1.73
CA SER A 38 -8.69 -14.16 1.50
C SER A 38 -9.94 -13.56 2.15
N PHE A 39 -10.16 -12.28 1.97
CA PHE A 39 -11.35 -11.60 2.46
C PHE A 39 -11.90 -10.59 1.45
N LEU A 40 -13.20 -10.31 1.58
CA LEU A 40 -13.91 -9.33 0.77
C LEU A 40 -14.83 -8.51 1.67
N ALA A 41 -14.35 -7.31 2.06
CA ALA A 41 -15.08 -6.37 2.89
C ALA A 41 -15.63 -5.16 2.12
N ASN A 42 -15.24 -4.98 0.85
CA ASN A 42 -15.67 -3.83 0.03
C ASN A 42 -16.15 -4.30 -1.35
N GLU A 43 -17.31 -3.81 -1.77
CA GLU A 43 -17.94 -4.16 -3.06
C GLU A 43 -17.06 -3.87 -4.28
N LYS A 44 -16.15 -2.90 -4.20
CA LYS A 44 -15.19 -2.61 -5.28
C LYS A 44 -14.34 -3.80 -5.71
N TYR A 45 -14.16 -4.78 -4.83
CA TYR A 45 -13.35 -5.98 -5.06
C TYR A 45 -14.15 -7.20 -5.51
N ILE A 46 -15.48 -7.08 -5.70
CA ILE A 46 -16.34 -8.19 -6.16
C ILE A 46 -15.86 -8.76 -7.51
N SER A 47 -15.35 -7.91 -8.40
CA SER A 47 -14.83 -8.35 -9.70
C SER A 47 -13.68 -9.36 -9.60
N PHE A 48 -12.91 -9.34 -8.52
CA PHE A 48 -11.83 -10.32 -8.32
C PHE A 48 -12.33 -11.74 -8.03
N LEU A 49 -13.59 -11.90 -7.58
CA LEU A 49 -14.19 -13.23 -7.37
C LEU A 49 -14.23 -14.08 -8.64
N GLN A 50 -14.26 -13.46 -9.81
CA GLN A 50 -14.32 -14.19 -11.09
C GLN A 50 -13.00 -14.90 -11.43
N ASN A 51 -11.87 -14.39 -10.93
CA ASN A 51 -10.54 -14.85 -11.31
C ASN A 51 -9.71 -15.37 -10.14
N THR A 52 -10.17 -15.21 -8.90
CA THR A 52 -9.42 -15.66 -7.73
C THR A 52 -9.32 -17.19 -7.68
N LYS A 53 -8.18 -17.67 -7.21
CA LYS A 53 -7.92 -19.08 -6.91
C LYS A 53 -7.97 -19.37 -5.41
N ALA A 54 -8.42 -18.41 -4.59
CA ALA A 54 -8.48 -18.56 -3.14
C ALA A 54 -9.26 -19.82 -2.72
N GLY A 55 -8.68 -20.60 -1.81
CA GLY A 55 -9.33 -21.78 -1.26
C GLY A 55 -10.54 -21.46 -0.38
N CYS A 56 -10.58 -20.25 0.20
CA CYS A 56 -11.71 -19.75 0.99
C CYS A 56 -11.70 -18.20 1.01
N ILE A 57 -12.88 -17.60 1.11
CA ILE A 57 -13.05 -16.15 1.21
C ILE A 57 -13.92 -15.80 2.42
N VAL A 58 -13.39 -14.96 3.32
CA VAL A 58 -14.17 -14.33 4.39
C VAL A 58 -14.95 -13.17 3.80
N ILE A 59 -16.26 -13.15 3.96
CA ILE A 59 -17.15 -12.18 3.33
C ILE A 59 -18.27 -11.75 4.27
N SER A 60 -18.70 -10.48 4.17
CA SER A 60 -19.88 -10.03 4.93
C SER A 60 -21.18 -10.57 4.33
N GLN A 61 -22.20 -10.80 5.20
CA GLN A 61 -23.52 -11.26 4.76
C GLN A 61 -24.15 -10.33 3.73
N SER A 62 -23.93 -9.01 3.86
CA SER A 62 -24.47 -8.00 2.94
C SER A 62 -23.93 -8.13 1.52
N ILE A 63 -22.62 -8.41 1.38
CA ILE A 63 -21.99 -8.62 0.07
C ILE A 63 -22.30 -10.02 -0.46
N PHE A 64 -22.30 -11.03 0.41
CA PHE A 64 -22.61 -12.42 0.03
C PHE A 64 -23.96 -12.54 -0.67
N ASN A 65 -24.97 -11.82 -0.22
CA ASN A 65 -26.31 -11.81 -0.81
C ASN A 65 -26.37 -11.21 -2.24
N LYS A 66 -25.30 -10.53 -2.68
CA LYS A 66 -25.23 -9.84 -3.97
C LYS A 66 -24.41 -10.57 -5.02
N ILE A 67 -23.77 -11.69 -4.66
CA ILE A 67 -22.86 -12.41 -5.54
C ILE A 67 -23.40 -13.79 -5.92
N ASN A 68 -22.90 -14.30 -7.06
CA ASN A 68 -23.04 -15.72 -7.40
C ASN A 68 -21.84 -16.47 -6.81
N THR A 69 -22.09 -17.43 -5.94
CA THR A 69 -21.07 -18.15 -5.18
C THR A 69 -20.24 -19.13 -6.00
N GLY A 70 -20.75 -19.61 -7.12
CA GLY A 70 -20.05 -20.62 -7.95
C GLY A 70 -19.59 -21.83 -7.15
N THR A 71 -18.32 -22.22 -7.35
CA THR A 71 -17.66 -23.35 -6.64
C THR A 71 -16.75 -22.91 -5.50
N LEU A 72 -16.69 -21.62 -5.19
CA LEU A 72 -15.81 -21.08 -4.15
C LEU A 72 -16.31 -21.43 -2.74
N ASN A 73 -15.38 -21.58 -1.80
CA ASN A 73 -15.72 -21.73 -0.39
C ASN A 73 -15.75 -20.35 0.28
N PHE A 74 -16.74 -20.13 1.14
CA PHE A 74 -16.89 -18.89 1.90
C PHE A 74 -17.03 -19.14 3.39
N ILE A 75 -16.55 -18.20 4.18
CA ILE A 75 -16.93 -18.00 5.57
C ILE A 75 -17.69 -16.68 5.64
N VAL A 76 -19.01 -16.78 5.82
CA VAL A 76 -19.89 -15.61 5.89
C VAL A 76 -19.97 -15.13 7.32
N VAL A 77 -19.69 -13.83 7.51
CA VAL A 77 -19.63 -13.16 8.82
C VAL A 77 -20.46 -11.87 8.80
N GLU A 78 -20.73 -11.30 9.96
CA GLU A 78 -21.41 -10.01 10.06
C GLU A 78 -20.50 -8.88 9.56
N ASP A 79 -19.25 -8.81 10.05
CA ASP A 79 -18.21 -7.86 9.67
C ASP A 79 -16.98 -8.61 9.15
N ALA A 80 -16.79 -8.59 7.83
CA ALA A 80 -15.67 -9.29 7.19
C ALA A 80 -14.32 -8.66 7.55
N TYR A 81 -14.25 -7.35 7.77
CA TYR A 81 -13.01 -6.66 8.09
C TYR A 81 -12.53 -6.97 9.51
N ALA A 82 -13.43 -6.86 10.50
CA ALA A 82 -13.13 -7.21 11.88
C ALA A 82 -12.80 -8.71 12.04
N SER A 83 -13.58 -9.57 11.40
CA SER A 83 -13.36 -11.03 11.43
C SER A 83 -12.02 -11.42 10.80
N PHE A 84 -11.64 -10.78 9.70
CA PHE A 84 -10.36 -11.04 9.05
C PHE A 84 -9.19 -10.51 9.89
N THR A 85 -9.35 -9.37 10.57
CA THR A 85 -8.36 -8.87 11.54
C THR A 85 -8.11 -9.88 12.66
N ASN A 86 -9.17 -10.51 13.20
CA ASN A 86 -9.05 -11.57 14.19
C ASN A 86 -8.33 -12.80 13.64
N LEU A 87 -8.58 -13.14 12.38
CA LEU A 87 -7.88 -14.21 11.69
C LEU A 87 -6.39 -13.91 11.54
N LEU A 88 -6.02 -12.70 11.13
CA LEU A 88 -4.61 -12.28 11.05
C LEU A 88 -3.90 -12.35 12.42
N ASN A 89 -4.57 -11.96 13.51
CA ASN A 89 -4.06 -12.12 14.87
C ASN A 89 -3.80 -13.59 15.22
N PHE A 90 -4.65 -14.50 14.78
CA PHE A 90 -4.47 -15.92 14.99
C PHE A 90 -3.21 -16.45 14.30
N TYR A 91 -2.97 -16.07 13.04
CA TYR A 91 -1.75 -16.44 12.30
C TYR A 91 -0.49 -15.72 12.85
N ASN A 92 -0.61 -14.55 13.43
CA ASN A 92 0.53 -13.79 13.97
C ASN A 92 1.10 -14.41 15.27
N LYS A 93 0.32 -15.15 16.05
CA LYS A 93 0.77 -15.75 17.31
C LYS A 93 1.92 -16.76 17.15
N ASP A 94 1.98 -17.41 15.99
CA ASP A 94 3.04 -18.40 15.70
C ASP A 94 4.38 -17.76 15.26
N THR A 95 4.43 -16.43 15.14
CA THR A 95 5.61 -15.72 14.61
C THR A 95 6.48 -15.04 15.68
N GLN A 96 6.15 -15.17 16.96
CA GLN A 96 6.98 -14.68 18.07
C GLN A 96 8.18 -15.63 18.30
N ILE A 97 9.09 -15.71 17.34
CA ILE A 97 10.31 -16.49 17.47
C ILE A 97 11.43 -15.59 17.98
N SER A 98 12.18 -16.15 18.92
CA SER A 98 13.29 -15.58 19.67
C SER A 98 14.22 -14.67 18.87
N ALA A 99 14.39 -13.45 19.37
CA ALA A 99 15.38 -12.48 18.86
C ALA A 99 16.84 -12.91 19.11
N GLN A 100 17.09 -14.11 19.67
CA GLN A 100 18.39 -14.46 20.23
C GLN A 100 19.43 -14.97 19.23
N ASN A 101 19.05 -15.48 18.05
CA ASN A 101 19.98 -15.83 16.97
C ASN A 101 19.26 -15.79 15.61
N PRO A 102 19.17 -14.64 14.97
CA PRO A 102 18.49 -14.53 13.68
C PRO A 102 19.28 -15.32 12.61
N SER A 103 18.59 -16.20 11.88
CA SER A 103 19.16 -16.83 10.70
C SER A 103 18.83 -15.96 9.48
N TYR A 104 19.85 -15.47 8.81
CA TYR A 104 19.72 -14.69 7.56
C TYR A 104 20.79 -15.13 6.56
N LYS A 105 20.61 -14.76 5.29
CA LYS A 105 21.55 -15.06 4.20
C LYS A 105 22.10 -13.75 3.64
N VAL A 106 23.43 -13.75 3.35
CA VAL A 106 24.12 -12.62 2.72
C VAL A 106 24.93 -13.14 1.56
N GLY A 107 24.81 -12.49 0.42
CA GLY A 107 25.53 -12.81 -0.80
C GLY A 107 27.01 -12.41 -0.76
N GLN A 108 27.71 -12.72 -1.84
CA GLN A 108 29.15 -12.45 -1.99
C GLN A 108 29.42 -10.93 -2.14
N ASN A 109 30.58 -10.48 -1.64
CA ASN A 109 31.05 -9.10 -1.74
C ASN A 109 30.10 -8.04 -1.13
N THR A 110 29.11 -8.46 -0.34
CA THR A 110 28.21 -7.54 0.36
C THR A 110 28.86 -7.02 1.65
N VAL A 111 28.88 -5.69 1.79
CA VAL A 111 29.45 -5.00 2.93
C VAL A 111 28.34 -4.56 3.88
N ILE A 112 28.41 -5.00 5.14
CA ILE A 112 27.48 -4.61 6.20
C ILE A 112 28.26 -3.86 7.26
N TYR A 113 27.91 -2.59 7.45
CA TYR A 113 28.55 -1.71 8.44
C TYR A 113 28.07 -2.00 9.87
N PRO A 114 28.77 -1.50 10.90
CA PRO A 114 28.36 -1.68 12.30
C PRO A 114 26.95 -1.15 12.60
N ASN A 115 26.33 -1.72 13.65
CA ASN A 115 25.00 -1.34 14.16
C ASN A 115 23.85 -1.60 13.18
N VAL A 116 24.00 -2.52 12.23
CA VAL A 116 22.92 -2.99 11.36
C VAL A 116 22.14 -4.08 12.08
N TYR A 117 20.83 -3.96 12.18
CA TYR A 117 19.96 -5.03 12.64
C TYR A 117 19.41 -5.82 11.45
N ILE A 118 19.57 -7.14 11.46
CA ILE A 118 19.03 -8.05 10.45
C ILE A 118 18.17 -9.11 11.15
N GLY A 119 16.89 -9.12 10.82
CA GLY A 119 15.90 -10.04 11.38
C GLY A 119 15.98 -11.46 10.79
N ASN A 120 15.17 -12.35 11.35
CA ASN A 120 15.08 -13.73 10.89
C ASN A 120 14.61 -13.84 9.42
N ASN A 121 15.17 -14.85 8.72
CA ASN A 121 14.77 -15.19 7.35
C ASN A 121 14.94 -14.04 6.33
N VAL A 122 15.83 -13.09 6.62
CA VAL A 122 16.23 -12.04 5.67
C VAL A 122 17.19 -12.64 4.65
N SER A 123 17.05 -12.23 3.39
CA SER A 123 17.99 -12.54 2.32
C SER A 123 18.50 -11.26 1.69
N ILE A 124 19.83 -11.11 1.61
CA ILE A 124 20.51 -9.98 0.96
C ILE A 124 21.38 -10.58 -0.15
N GLY A 125 21.28 -10.03 -1.35
CA GLY A 125 22.02 -10.47 -2.52
C GLY A 125 23.49 -10.10 -2.50
N ASP A 126 24.12 -10.21 -3.67
CA ASP A 126 25.55 -9.96 -3.88
C ASP A 126 25.84 -8.46 -4.08
N ASN A 127 27.09 -8.04 -3.77
CA ASN A 127 27.64 -6.70 -4.04
C ASN A 127 26.81 -5.56 -3.44
N CYS A 128 26.10 -5.79 -2.33
CA CYS A 128 25.33 -4.75 -1.64
C CYS A 128 26.19 -3.95 -0.65
N ILE A 129 25.75 -2.75 -0.34
CA ILE A 129 26.32 -1.89 0.71
C ILE A 129 25.21 -1.52 1.69
N ILE A 130 25.31 -1.98 2.94
CA ILE A 130 24.35 -1.68 4.00
C ILE A 130 25.05 -0.79 5.04
N TYR A 131 24.68 0.47 5.06
CA TYR A 131 25.29 1.49 5.92
C TYR A 131 24.87 1.37 7.40
N PRO A 132 25.58 2.07 8.33
CA PRO A 132 25.29 1.96 9.75
C PRO A 132 23.85 2.31 10.14
N ASN A 133 23.36 1.69 11.21
CA ASN A 133 22.03 1.94 11.81
C ASN A 133 20.84 1.58 10.88
N VAL A 134 21.04 0.79 9.85
CA VAL A 134 19.97 0.20 9.06
C VAL A 134 19.27 -0.90 9.86
N SER A 135 17.94 -0.96 9.79
CA SER A 135 17.13 -2.03 10.39
C SER A 135 16.34 -2.77 9.33
N ILE A 136 16.62 -4.06 9.17
CA ILE A 136 15.94 -4.94 8.23
C ILE A 136 15.15 -5.97 9.04
N TYR A 137 13.83 -5.88 9.02
CA TYR A 137 12.95 -6.77 9.75
C TYR A 137 12.80 -8.12 9.04
N LYS A 138 12.26 -9.11 9.79
CA LYS A 138 12.12 -10.50 9.36
C LYS A 138 11.45 -10.65 7.98
N ASP A 139 11.84 -11.72 7.26
CA ASP A 139 11.26 -12.16 5.99
C ASP A 139 11.49 -11.21 4.80
N CYS A 140 12.25 -10.11 4.97
CA CYS A 140 12.55 -9.17 3.89
C CYS A 140 13.61 -9.73 2.93
N VAL A 141 13.50 -9.33 1.67
CA VAL A 141 14.40 -9.73 0.59
C VAL A 141 15.02 -8.48 -0.05
N ILE A 142 16.34 -8.46 -0.18
CA ILE A 142 17.10 -7.43 -0.89
C ILE A 142 17.88 -8.12 -2.00
N GLY A 143 17.72 -7.64 -3.23
CA GLY A 143 18.40 -8.13 -4.42
C GLY A 143 19.88 -7.79 -4.45
N ASN A 144 20.49 -7.86 -5.63
CA ASN A 144 21.90 -7.63 -5.85
C ASN A 144 22.20 -6.14 -6.12
N ASN A 145 23.45 -5.71 -5.89
CA ASN A 145 23.98 -4.38 -6.20
C ASN A 145 23.16 -3.24 -5.53
N CYS A 146 22.55 -3.48 -4.39
CA CYS A 146 21.75 -2.49 -3.68
C CYS A 146 22.61 -1.66 -2.71
N ILE A 147 22.27 -0.37 -2.59
CA ILE A 147 22.85 0.55 -1.62
C ILE A 147 21.77 0.99 -0.65
N ILE A 148 21.93 0.69 0.63
CA ILE A 148 20.98 1.06 1.69
C ILE A 148 21.67 2.02 2.66
N HIS A 149 21.29 3.28 2.63
CA HIS A 149 21.91 4.34 3.43
C HIS A 149 21.52 4.30 4.91
N SER A 150 22.25 5.05 5.72
CA SER A 150 22.13 5.03 7.18
C SER A 150 20.71 5.36 7.67
N GLY A 151 20.27 4.63 8.69
CA GLY A 151 18.99 4.87 9.36
C GLY A 151 17.75 4.38 8.57
N VAL A 152 17.94 3.73 7.43
CA VAL A 152 16.83 3.12 6.67
C VAL A 152 16.17 2.01 7.49
N VAL A 153 14.84 1.98 7.47
CA VAL A 153 14.03 0.94 8.12
C VAL A 153 13.26 0.17 7.04
N ILE A 154 13.51 -1.13 6.95
CA ILE A 154 12.89 -2.02 5.96
C ILE A 154 12.04 -3.05 6.68
N GLY A 155 10.74 -3.08 6.41
CA GLY A 155 9.81 -4.09 6.90
C GLY A 155 9.25 -3.85 8.30
N ALA A 156 9.25 -2.60 8.80
CA ALA A 156 8.43 -2.24 9.95
C ALA A 156 6.94 -2.42 9.65
N ASP A 157 6.13 -2.54 10.69
CA ASP A 157 4.68 -2.68 10.52
C ASP A 157 4.07 -1.44 9.86
N GLY A 158 3.25 -1.64 8.84
CA GLY A 158 2.46 -0.59 8.24
C GLY A 158 1.40 -0.02 9.18
N PHE A 159 0.89 1.17 8.87
CA PHE A 159 -0.15 1.88 9.61
C PHE A 159 -1.52 1.23 9.33
N GLY A 160 -1.78 0.09 9.97
CA GLY A 160 -3.01 -0.68 9.84
C GLY A 160 -3.77 -0.73 11.16
N PHE A 161 -4.93 -0.07 11.23
CA PHE A 161 -5.80 -0.03 12.41
C PHE A 161 -7.26 -0.13 12.02
N ALA A 162 -8.01 -1.01 12.71
CA ALA A 162 -9.45 -1.17 12.54
C ALA A 162 -10.22 -0.31 13.54
N PRO A 163 -11.12 0.59 13.08
CA PRO A 163 -11.94 1.39 13.99
C PRO A 163 -12.92 0.47 14.73
N GLN A 164 -13.13 0.74 16.02
CA GLN A 164 -14.06 0.05 16.89
C GLN A 164 -15.33 0.89 17.15
N LYS A 165 -16.39 0.24 17.61
CA LYS A 165 -17.68 0.91 17.91
C LYS A 165 -17.57 1.99 19.00
N ASP A 166 -16.59 1.86 19.90
CA ASP A 166 -16.30 2.82 20.98
C ASP A 166 -15.39 3.98 20.55
N GLY A 167 -15.00 4.05 19.25
CA GLY A 167 -14.11 5.06 18.72
C GLY A 167 -12.62 4.75 18.87
N SER A 168 -12.25 3.64 19.52
CA SER A 168 -10.86 3.19 19.60
C SER A 168 -10.40 2.52 18.30
N PHE A 169 -9.07 2.26 18.22
CA PHE A 169 -8.47 1.60 17.06
C PHE A 169 -7.75 0.32 17.49
N HIS A 170 -8.09 -0.77 16.85
CA HIS A 170 -7.44 -2.07 17.05
C HIS A 170 -6.38 -2.31 15.98
N LYS A 171 -5.15 -2.66 16.41
CA LYS A 171 -4.05 -2.92 15.48
C LYS A 171 -4.34 -4.12 14.59
N ILE A 172 -4.12 -3.95 13.28
CA ILE A 172 -4.14 -5.02 12.28
C ILE A 172 -2.72 -5.57 12.14
N PRO A 173 -2.48 -6.86 12.40
CA PRO A 173 -1.18 -7.48 12.20
C PRO A 173 -0.72 -7.37 10.75
N GLN A 174 0.58 -7.13 10.59
CA GLN A 174 1.23 -7.02 9.28
C GLN A 174 2.05 -8.29 9.05
N LEU A 175 1.52 -9.23 8.27
CA LEU A 175 2.07 -10.57 8.08
C LEU A 175 2.96 -10.71 6.85
N GLY A 176 2.94 -9.71 5.95
CA GLY A 176 3.75 -9.69 4.75
C GLY A 176 5.19 -9.24 4.99
N ASN A 177 5.88 -8.94 3.92
CA ASN A 177 7.28 -8.54 3.93
C ASN A 177 7.55 -7.36 2.98
N VAL A 178 8.84 -7.04 2.79
CA VAL A 178 9.34 -6.12 1.76
C VAL A 178 10.26 -6.89 0.82
N ILE A 179 10.14 -6.62 -0.48
CA ILE A 179 11.05 -7.08 -1.51
C ILE A 179 11.65 -5.86 -2.20
N ILE A 180 12.96 -5.75 -2.15
CA ILE A 180 13.76 -4.77 -2.91
C ILE A 180 14.49 -5.57 -3.98
N GLU A 181 14.22 -5.29 -5.25
CA GLU A 181 14.89 -5.94 -6.38
C GLU A 181 16.29 -5.35 -6.62
N ASP A 182 16.97 -5.84 -7.65
CA ASP A 182 18.36 -5.49 -7.95
C ASP A 182 18.56 -4.00 -8.27
N ASP A 183 19.78 -3.52 -8.12
CA ASP A 183 20.25 -2.20 -8.54
C ASP A 183 19.51 -1.02 -7.86
N CYS A 184 18.87 -1.23 -6.72
CA CYS A 184 18.15 -0.19 -5.97
C CYS A 184 19.08 0.64 -5.07
N GLU A 185 18.72 1.90 -4.87
CA GLU A 185 19.38 2.75 -3.88
C GLU A 185 18.33 3.40 -2.99
N ILE A 186 18.48 3.28 -1.66
CA ILE A 186 17.54 3.78 -0.66
C ILE A 186 18.24 4.78 0.24
N GLY A 187 17.82 6.04 0.16
CA GLY A 187 18.36 7.17 0.88
C GLY A 187 18.14 7.13 2.38
N ALA A 188 18.93 7.90 3.10
CA ALA A 188 18.99 7.89 4.55
C ALA A 188 17.63 8.18 5.23
N ASN A 189 17.35 7.45 6.32
CA ASN A 189 16.13 7.55 7.12
C ASN A 189 14.82 7.34 6.33
N THR A 190 14.86 6.67 5.18
CA THR A 190 13.68 6.23 4.45
C THR A 190 13.08 5.01 5.15
N CYS A 191 11.76 5.01 5.28
CA CYS A 191 11.01 3.89 5.87
C CYS A 191 10.19 3.18 4.79
N ILE A 192 10.32 1.84 4.73
CA ILE A 192 9.55 0.98 3.84
C ILE A 192 8.81 -0.04 4.68
N ASP A 193 7.49 0.15 4.80
CA ASP A 193 6.64 -0.70 5.62
C ASP A 193 6.40 -2.06 4.94
N ARG A 194 6.31 -3.12 5.75
CA ARG A 194 5.87 -4.43 5.25
C ARG A 194 4.42 -4.40 4.81
N ALA A 195 4.08 -5.25 3.90
CA ALA A 195 2.69 -5.46 3.50
C ALA A 195 1.86 -6.09 4.64
N THR A 196 0.57 -5.81 4.67
CA THR A 196 -0.37 -6.54 5.54
C THR A 196 -0.39 -8.02 5.17
N MET A 197 -0.42 -8.33 3.87
CA MET A 197 -0.27 -9.65 3.26
C MET A 197 0.46 -9.48 1.92
N GLY A 198 1.21 -10.49 1.50
CA GLY A 198 2.07 -10.41 0.33
C GLY A 198 3.25 -9.50 0.59
N SER A 199 3.62 -8.64 -0.37
CA SER A 199 4.84 -7.85 -0.29
C SER A 199 4.59 -6.37 -0.61
N THR A 200 5.36 -5.48 0.02
CA THR A 200 5.67 -4.14 -0.48
C THR A 200 6.87 -4.29 -1.40
N ILE A 201 6.81 -3.78 -2.63
CA ILE A 201 7.77 -4.13 -3.67
C ILE A 201 8.44 -2.88 -4.24
N ILE A 202 9.76 -2.87 -4.19
CA ILE A 202 10.62 -1.87 -4.84
C ILE A 202 11.29 -2.57 -6.01
N ARG A 203 10.86 -2.23 -7.22
CA ARG A 203 11.33 -2.87 -8.46
C ARG A 203 12.75 -2.46 -8.81
N LYS A 204 13.34 -3.21 -9.73
CA LYS A 204 14.71 -3.04 -10.19
C LYS A 204 15.05 -1.60 -10.56
N GLY A 205 16.23 -1.12 -10.12
CA GLY A 205 16.80 0.16 -10.50
C GLY A 205 16.12 1.39 -9.88
N VAL A 206 15.17 1.22 -8.95
CA VAL A 206 14.53 2.33 -8.23
C VAL A 206 15.53 3.09 -7.38
N LYS A 207 15.41 4.42 -7.36
CA LYS A 207 16.19 5.31 -6.49
C LYS A 207 15.26 6.12 -5.61
N LEU A 208 15.35 5.89 -4.31
CA LEU A 208 14.64 6.66 -3.29
C LEU A 208 15.63 7.58 -2.57
N ASP A 209 15.31 8.84 -2.49
CA ASP A 209 16.09 9.83 -1.73
C ASP A 209 15.78 9.70 -0.22
N ASN A 210 16.25 10.64 0.58
CA ASN A 210 16.17 10.62 2.03
C ASN A 210 14.76 10.91 2.55
N LEU A 211 14.42 10.37 3.74
CA LEU A 211 13.19 10.67 4.47
C LEU A 211 11.90 10.36 3.70
N ILE A 212 11.91 9.37 2.85
CA ILE A 212 10.71 8.91 2.13
C ILE A 212 9.94 7.92 3.00
N GLN A 213 8.60 8.03 3.02
CA GLN A 213 7.72 7.02 3.60
C GLN A 213 7.05 6.20 2.50
N VAL A 214 7.36 4.93 2.44
CA VAL A 214 6.68 3.94 1.59
C VAL A 214 5.79 3.08 2.49
N ALA A 215 4.47 3.27 2.40
CA ALA A 215 3.53 2.52 3.23
C ALA A 215 3.32 1.09 2.73
N HIS A 216 2.56 0.31 3.51
CA HIS A 216 2.29 -1.11 3.26
C HIS A 216 1.68 -1.38 1.88
N ASN A 217 2.05 -2.49 1.25
CA ASN A 217 1.50 -2.94 -0.03
C ASN A 217 1.73 -1.99 -1.23
N VAL A 218 2.64 -1.03 -1.11
CA VAL A 218 3.06 -0.17 -2.23
C VAL A 218 3.89 -0.99 -3.20
N GLU A 219 3.75 -0.71 -4.48
CA GLU A 219 4.62 -1.21 -5.54
C GLU A 219 5.18 -0.03 -6.33
N ILE A 220 6.52 0.08 -6.40
CA ILE A 220 7.22 1.11 -7.18
C ILE A 220 7.89 0.44 -8.37
N GLY A 221 7.47 0.82 -9.57
CA GLY A 221 7.93 0.25 -10.83
C GLY A 221 9.38 0.60 -11.16
N GLU A 222 9.96 -0.20 -12.03
CA GLU A 222 11.38 -0.17 -12.41
C GLU A 222 11.86 1.23 -12.80
N HIS A 223 13.12 1.54 -12.43
CA HIS A 223 13.80 2.78 -12.83
C HIS A 223 13.07 4.08 -12.45
N THR A 224 12.17 4.03 -11.48
CA THR A 224 11.50 5.21 -10.92
C THR A 224 12.42 5.89 -9.90
N VAL A 225 12.48 7.22 -9.96
CA VAL A 225 13.24 8.05 -9.02
C VAL A 225 12.30 8.93 -8.21
N ILE A 226 12.51 9.01 -6.91
CA ILE A 226 11.66 9.75 -5.97
C ILE A 226 12.56 10.61 -5.07
N ALA A 227 12.31 11.91 -5.08
CA ALA A 227 13.05 12.86 -4.26
C ALA A 227 12.52 12.92 -2.81
N ALA A 228 13.32 13.52 -1.96
CA ALA A 228 13.19 13.49 -0.51
C ALA A 228 11.83 13.92 0.05
N GLN A 229 11.48 13.37 1.23
CA GLN A 229 10.29 13.70 2.01
C GLN A 229 8.95 13.38 1.32
N THR A 230 8.96 12.56 0.29
CA THR A 230 7.74 12.10 -0.38
C THR A 230 7.05 11.03 0.47
N GLY A 231 5.72 11.14 0.60
CA GLY A 231 4.87 10.19 1.32
C GLY A 231 3.98 9.40 0.36
N ILE A 232 4.08 8.06 0.41
CA ILE A 232 3.30 7.16 -0.44
C ILE A 232 2.39 6.33 0.46
N SER A 233 1.08 6.58 0.39
CA SER A 233 0.08 5.85 1.19
C SER A 233 -0.07 4.40 0.75
N GLY A 234 -0.73 3.59 1.59
CA GLY A 234 -0.85 2.14 1.38
C GLY A 234 -1.51 1.75 0.06
N SER A 235 -1.06 0.64 -0.51
CA SER A 235 -1.59 0.02 -1.74
C SER A 235 -1.51 0.88 -3.01
N VAL A 236 -0.62 1.87 -3.05
CA VAL A 236 -0.33 2.65 -4.26
C VAL A 236 0.53 1.81 -5.20
N LYS A 237 0.20 1.86 -6.50
CA LYS A 237 0.99 1.25 -7.57
C LYS A 237 1.58 2.35 -8.45
N ILE A 238 2.88 2.53 -8.41
CA ILE A 238 3.61 3.49 -9.24
C ILE A 238 4.22 2.73 -10.42
N GLY A 239 3.92 3.16 -11.65
CA GLY A 239 4.49 2.59 -12.87
C GLY A 239 6.01 2.80 -12.96
N HIS A 240 6.61 2.25 -14.00
CA HIS A 240 8.05 2.35 -14.23
C HIS A 240 8.48 3.72 -14.80
N HIS A 241 9.76 4.07 -14.66
CA HIS A 241 10.39 5.27 -15.25
C HIS A 241 9.71 6.59 -14.86
N ASN A 242 9.12 6.67 -13.67
CA ASN A 242 8.55 7.90 -13.14
C ASN A 242 9.62 8.79 -12.51
N MET A 243 9.41 10.10 -12.55
CA MET A 243 10.24 11.09 -11.89
C MET A 243 9.37 11.88 -10.90
N ILE A 244 9.58 11.69 -9.61
CA ILE A 244 8.74 12.26 -8.56
C ILE A 244 9.58 13.25 -7.73
N GLY A 245 9.13 14.50 -7.69
CA GLY A 245 9.74 15.57 -6.93
C GLY A 245 9.63 15.37 -5.41
N GLY A 246 10.35 16.21 -4.66
CA GLY A 246 10.31 16.14 -3.20
C GLY A 246 8.99 16.60 -2.59
N GLN A 247 8.66 16.08 -1.41
CA GLN A 247 7.45 16.43 -0.65
C GLN A 247 6.14 16.18 -1.41
N VAL A 248 6.12 15.20 -2.31
CA VAL A 248 4.90 14.77 -2.99
C VAL A 248 4.11 13.84 -2.07
N GLY A 249 2.79 13.99 -2.04
CA GLY A 249 1.88 13.12 -1.29
C GLY A 249 0.99 12.32 -2.22
N PHE A 250 0.87 11.01 -1.98
CA PHE A 250 -0.05 10.12 -2.70
C PHE A 250 -1.14 9.62 -1.76
N VAL A 251 -2.41 9.75 -2.15
CA VAL A 251 -3.51 9.08 -1.44
C VAL A 251 -3.47 7.57 -1.68
N GLY A 252 -4.06 6.80 -0.76
CA GLY A 252 -4.03 5.34 -0.85
C GLY A 252 -4.82 4.74 -2.02
N HIS A 253 -4.44 3.52 -2.43
CA HIS A 253 -5.17 2.70 -3.41
C HIS A 253 -5.30 3.31 -4.82
N ILE A 254 -4.31 4.08 -5.25
CA ILE A 254 -4.26 4.65 -6.61
C ILE A 254 -3.14 4.03 -7.43
N SER A 255 -3.27 4.17 -8.75
CA SER A 255 -2.26 3.74 -9.72
C SER A 255 -1.77 4.92 -10.55
N ILE A 256 -0.47 4.97 -10.77
CA ILE A 256 0.24 6.01 -11.52
C ILE A 256 0.82 5.37 -12.79
N ALA A 257 0.44 5.88 -13.95
CA ALA A 257 0.95 5.41 -15.22
C ALA A 257 2.46 5.62 -15.36
N PRO A 258 3.15 4.82 -16.20
CA PRO A 258 4.58 4.98 -16.45
C PRO A 258 4.96 6.35 -17.04
N PHE A 259 6.26 6.71 -16.95
CA PHE A 259 6.84 7.93 -17.50
C PHE A 259 6.23 9.24 -16.99
N THR A 260 5.46 9.20 -15.88
CA THR A 260 4.84 10.37 -15.26
C THR A 260 5.91 11.20 -14.53
N LYS A 261 5.86 12.53 -14.70
CA LYS A 261 6.68 13.48 -13.96
C LYS A 261 5.81 14.27 -13.00
N ILE A 262 6.21 14.35 -11.74
CA ILE A 262 5.45 15.05 -10.70
C ILE A 262 6.37 16.07 -10.05
N ASN A 263 6.00 17.34 -10.13
CA ASN A 263 6.77 18.42 -9.50
C ASN A 263 6.65 18.36 -7.97
N ALA A 264 7.66 18.93 -7.30
CA ALA A 264 7.71 18.98 -5.84
C ALA A 264 6.44 19.59 -5.23
N GLN A 265 6.08 19.16 -4.01
CA GLN A 265 4.93 19.62 -3.22
C GLN A 265 3.57 19.41 -3.89
N SER A 266 3.46 18.45 -4.80
CA SER A 266 2.18 18.09 -5.43
C SER A 266 1.43 17.05 -4.61
N ALA A 267 0.09 17.14 -4.58
CA ALA A 267 -0.78 16.15 -3.97
C ALA A 267 -1.52 15.34 -5.05
N ILE A 268 -1.32 14.02 -5.07
CA ILE A 268 -1.93 13.11 -6.04
C ILE A 268 -3.13 12.42 -5.39
N ALA A 269 -4.34 12.85 -5.75
CA ALA A 269 -5.58 12.44 -5.12
C ALA A 269 -6.37 11.39 -5.93
N SER A 270 -5.89 10.97 -7.10
CA SER A 270 -6.61 10.03 -7.97
C SER A 270 -5.66 9.29 -8.91
N ASN A 271 -6.19 8.23 -9.56
CA ASN A 271 -5.45 7.47 -10.56
C ASN A 271 -4.95 8.36 -11.72
N ILE A 272 -3.71 8.16 -12.13
CA ILE A 272 -3.13 8.74 -13.34
C ILE A 272 -3.06 7.62 -14.38
N LYS A 273 -3.99 7.66 -15.36
CA LYS A 273 -4.15 6.60 -16.35
C LYS A 273 -3.33 6.81 -17.63
N LYS A 274 -2.99 8.07 -17.94
CA LYS A 274 -2.25 8.42 -19.15
C LYS A 274 -0.76 8.50 -18.85
N GLU A 275 0.03 7.81 -19.64
CA GLU A 275 1.49 7.83 -19.58
C GLU A 275 2.08 9.19 -19.96
N GLY A 276 3.27 9.50 -19.44
CA GLY A 276 4.07 10.66 -19.82
C GLY A 276 3.50 12.01 -19.38
N LEU A 277 2.52 12.04 -18.46
CA LEU A 277 2.00 13.30 -17.95
C LEU A 277 3.03 14.03 -17.07
N ILE A 278 2.98 15.35 -17.14
CA ILE A 278 3.71 16.24 -16.23
C ILE A 278 2.68 16.92 -15.34
N LEU A 279 2.80 16.71 -14.03
CA LEU A 279 1.84 17.19 -13.04
C LEU A 279 2.52 18.16 -12.08
N CYS A 280 1.79 19.21 -11.69
CA CYS A 280 2.25 20.18 -10.68
C CYS A 280 1.06 20.69 -9.87
N GLY A 281 1.33 21.05 -8.62
CA GLY A 281 0.39 21.75 -7.74
C GLY A 281 1.10 22.38 -6.58
N SER A 282 0.68 23.60 -6.19
CA SER A 282 1.28 24.43 -5.13
C SER A 282 2.55 25.19 -5.56
N PRO A 283 2.54 26.07 -6.60
CA PRO A 283 3.69 26.96 -6.82
C PRO A 283 3.80 27.98 -5.70
N ALA A 284 5.02 28.28 -5.23
CA ALA A 284 5.28 29.40 -4.33
C ALA A 284 5.18 30.72 -5.11
N ILE A 285 4.42 31.68 -4.60
CA ILE A 285 4.26 33.02 -5.13
C ILE A 285 4.56 34.06 -4.07
N ASP A 286 4.73 35.35 -4.46
CA ASP A 286 4.92 36.45 -3.51
C ASP A 286 3.84 36.47 -2.42
N MET A 287 4.25 36.72 -1.17
CA MET A 287 3.35 36.63 0.00
C MET A 287 2.13 37.55 -0.12
N LYS A 288 2.30 38.79 -0.61
CA LYS A 288 1.17 39.71 -0.78
C LYS A 288 0.20 39.20 -1.86
N GLN A 289 0.76 38.62 -2.91
CA GLN A 289 -0.01 38.02 -4.01
C GLN A 289 -0.73 36.75 -3.53
N TYR A 290 -0.06 35.93 -2.72
CA TYR A 290 -0.68 34.75 -2.10
C TYR A 290 -1.89 35.13 -1.24
N PHE A 291 -1.77 36.09 -0.34
CA PHE A 291 -2.91 36.50 0.51
C PHE A 291 -4.06 37.04 -0.30
N LYS A 292 -3.80 37.88 -1.31
CA LYS A 292 -4.87 38.39 -2.21
C LYS A 292 -5.57 37.23 -2.94
N SER A 293 -4.82 36.31 -3.51
CA SER A 293 -5.36 35.13 -4.21
C SER A 293 -6.13 34.20 -3.28
N SER A 294 -5.66 33.99 -2.04
CA SER A 294 -6.32 33.14 -1.05
C SER A 294 -7.70 33.66 -0.62
N ILE A 295 -7.87 34.99 -0.55
CA ILE A 295 -9.19 35.61 -0.28
C ILE A 295 -10.13 35.35 -1.44
N ILE A 296 -9.67 35.55 -2.68
CA ILE A 296 -10.46 35.33 -3.89
C ILE A 296 -10.81 33.85 -4.05
N PHE A 297 -9.85 32.95 -3.78
CA PHE A 297 -10.05 31.51 -3.88
C PHE A 297 -11.22 31.02 -3.03
N LYS A 298 -11.39 31.55 -1.80
CA LYS A 298 -12.51 31.21 -0.93
C LYS A 298 -13.88 31.66 -1.48
N SER A 299 -13.90 32.70 -2.30
CA SER A 299 -15.11 33.24 -2.91
C SER A 299 -15.39 32.75 -4.34
N LEU A 300 -14.51 31.92 -4.91
CA LEU A 300 -14.67 31.38 -6.28
C LEU A 300 -16.02 30.70 -6.53
N PRO A 301 -16.59 29.86 -5.63
CA PRO A 301 -17.90 29.26 -5.86
C PRO A 301 -19.01 30.28 -5.99
N GLU A 302 -18.98 31.35 -5.18
CA GLU A 302 -19.95 32.47 -5.24
C GLU A 302 -19.73 33.29 -6.50
N MET A 303 -18.50 33.55 -6.90
CA MET A 303 -18.21 34.27 -8.15
C MET A 303 -18.69 33.48 -9.37
N GLU A 304 -18.50 32.15 -9.40
CA GLU A 304 -19.01 31.28 -10.46
C GLU A 304 -20.55 31.34 -10.54
N ARG A 305 -21.24 31.25 -9.40
CA ARG A 305 -22.69 31.37 -9.34
C ARG A 305 -23.18 32.70 -9.95
N ARG A 306 -22.55 33.81 -9.54
CA ARG A 306 -22.89 35.16 -10.05
C ARG A 306 -22.62 35.28 -11.55
N LEU A 307 -21.51 34.70 -12.02
CA LEU A 307 -21.18 34.72 -13.45
C LEU A 307 -22.25 33.97 -14.26
N ARG A 308 -22.67 32.80 -13.84
CA ARG A 308 -23.75 32.03 -14.49
C ARG A 308 -25.06 32.79 -14.52
N GLU A 309 -25.40 33.51 -13.45
CA GLU A 309 -26.61 34.37 -13.42
C GLU A 309 -26.55 35.52 -14.45
N VAL A 310 -25.37 36.12 -14.62
CA VAL A 310 -25.14 37.17 -15.63
C VAL A 310 -25.24 36.60 -17.04
N GLU A 311 -24.60 35.48 -17.31
CA GLU A 311 -24.66 34.77 -18.59
C GLU A 311 -26.10 34.42 -19.00
N ASN A 312 -26.89 33.88 -18.06
CA ASN A 312 -28.30 33.56 -18.29
C ASN A 312 -29.12 34.80 -18.62
N LYS A 313 -28.90 35.92 -17.92
CA LYS A 313 -29.61 37.19 -18.23
C LYS A 313 -29.27 37.70 -19.62
N ILE A 314 -27.98 37.61 -20.02
CA ILE A 314 -27.57 38.07 -21.36
C ILE A 314 -28.18 37.18 -22.46
N ASN A 315 -28.22 35.85 -22.25
CA ASN A 315 -28.82 34.93 -23.24
C ASN A 315 -30.34 35.17 -23.38
N THR A 316 -31.04 35.33 -22.25
CA THR A 316 -32.50 35.66 -22.28
C THR A 316 -32.79 36.99 -22.98
N GLN A 317 -31.90 37.99 -22.92
CA GLN A 317 -32.06 39.26 -23.65
C GLN A 317 -31.75 39.11 -25.15
N LYS A 318 -30.96 38.15 -25.59
CA LYS A 318 -30.71 37.85 -27.01
C LYS A 318 -31.88 37.13 -27.66
N ASP A 319 -32.54 36.23 -26.92
CA ASP A 319 -33.70 35.46 -27.42
C ASP A 319 -34.98 36.30 -27.51
N ASN A 320 -35.02 37.49 -26.88
CA ASN A 320 -36.16 38.43 -26.89
C ASN A 320 -35.95 39.59 -27.90
N LYS A 321 -34.92 39.53 -28.75
CA LYS A 321 -34.69 40.46 -29.88
C LYS A 321 -34.78 39.71 -31.21
#